data_b9f4b23dfe3542fdd3828c8e8d306800
#
_entry.id   b9f4b23dfe3542fdd3828c8e8d306800
#
_cell.length_a   1.000
_cell.length_b   1.000
_cell.length_c   1.000
_cell.angle_alpha   90.00
_cell.angle_beta   90.00
_cell.angle_gamma   90.00
#
_symmetry.space_group_name_H-M   'P 1'
#
loop_
_entity.id
_entity.type
_entity.pdbx_description
1 polymer ?
#
loop_
_entity_poly.entity_id
_entity_poly.type
_entity_poly.pdbx_seq_one_letter_code
_entity_poly.pdbx_strand_id
1 'polypeptide(L)'
;NAIVVGTGNKVEDFGIGFYTKYGDGGVDISPIADCTKTEVWEIGKELGILNKIIEAKPTDGLWDDSRNDEDQIGLNYSQLEEAMENPASKFFEKYSKIRKPNLHKMKPIPICKIKD
;
A
#
# COMPACT_ATOMS: atom_id res chain seq x y z
N ASN A 1 10.06 25.70 -6.56
CA ASN A 1 9.18 24.78 -7.24
C ASN A 1 9.54 23.36 -6.83
N ALA A 2 8.59 22.60 -6.32
CA ALA A 2 8.77 21.22 -5.90
C ALA A 2 7.45 20.45 -6.14
N ILE A 3 7.55 19.12 -6.20
CA ILE A 3 6.41 18.20 -6.21
C ILE A 3 6.56 17.20 -5.09
N VAL A 4 5.45 16.66 -4.62
CA VAL A 4 5.42 15.60 -3.61
C VAL A 4 5.39 14.25 -4.32
N VAL A 5 6.37 13.40 -4.00
CA VAL A 5 6.49 12.06 -4.57
C VAL A 5 6.01 11.03 -3.55
N GLY A 6 5.01 10.25 -3.92
CA GLY A 6 4.49 9.16 -3.11
C GLY A 6 5.40 7.94 -3.10
N THR A 7 5.43 7.26 -1.98
CA THR A 7 6.23 6.05 -1.74
C THR A 7 5.39 4.79 -1.54
N GLY A 8 4.07 4.91 -1.63
CA GLY A 8 3.13 3.79 -1.53
C GLY A 8 3.24 2.86 -2.74
N ASN A 9 3.18 1.56 -2.50
CA ASN A 9 3.17 0.54 -3.54
C ASN A 9 1.74 0.04 -3.82
N LYS A 10 1.58 -0.79 -4.82
CA LYS A 10 0.30 -1.33 -5.27
C LYS A 10 -0.47 -2.06 -4.16
N VAL A 11 0.22 -2.83 -3.32
CA VAL A 11 -0.42 -3.61 -2.26
C VAL A 11 -0.98 -2.71 -1.18
N GLU A 12 -0.18 -1.74 -0.72
CA GLU A 12 -0.54 -0.79 0.33
C GLU A 12 -1.66 0.15 -0.14
N ASP A 13 -1.46 0.85 -1.27
CA ASP A 13 -2.36 1.91 -1.72
C ASP A 13 -3.62 1.35 -2.39
N PHE A 14 -3.47 0.51 -3.40
CA PHE A 14 -4.57 0.03 -4.23
C PHE A 14 -5.07 -1.37 -3.86
N GLY A 15 -4.26 -2.16 -3.15
CA GLY A 15 -4.64 -3.43 -2.57
C GLY A 15 -5.57 -3.23 -1.39
N ILE A 16 -5.06 -2.78 -0.28
CA ILE A 16 -5.79 -2.71 1.00
C ILE A 16 -6.15 -1.30 1.47
N GLY A 17 -5.55 -0.24 0.88
CA GLY A 17 -5.75 1.15 1.29
C GLY A 17 -5.13 1.46 2.66
N PHE A 18 -3.94 0.92 2.91
CA PHE A 18 -3.18 1.13 4.14
C PHE A 18 -2.40 2.44 4.09
N TYR A 19 -3.12 3.54 4.05
CA TYR A 19 -2.58 4.90 4.03
C TYR A 19 -3.63 5.91 4.49
N THR A 20 -3.18 7.11 4.84
CA THR A 20 -4.06 8.24 5.15
C THR A 20 -4.31 9.06 3.89
N LYS A 21 -5.58 9.16 3.45
CA LYS A 21 -5.96 9.73 2.14
C LYS A 21 -5.38 11.12 1.88
N TYR A 22 -5.31 11.97 2.90
CA TYR A 22 -4.79 13.34 2.80
C TYR A 22 -3.49 13.55 3.58
N GLY A 23 -2.90 12.47 4.09
CA GLY A 23 -1.56 12.44 4.66
C GLY A 23 -0.57 11.92 3.64
N ASP A 24 -0.03 10.72 3.86
CA ASP A 24 0.91 10.03 2.96
C ASP A 24 0.31 9.69 1.58
N GLY A 25 -1.03 9.61 1.47
CA GLY A 25 -1.72 9.51 0.18
C GLY A 25 -1.89 10.83 -0.58
N GLY A 26 -1.57 11.98 0.04
CA GLY A 26 -1.69 13.32 -0.56
C GLY A 26 -0.46 13.71 -1.37
N VAL A 27 -0.26 13.11 -2.53
CA VAL A 27 0.95 13.24 -3.36
C VAL A 27 0.62 13.70 -4.77
N ASP A 28 1.59 14.30 -5.45
CA ASP A 28 1.46 14.76 -6.85
C ASP A 28 1.71 13.62 -7.85
N ILE A 29 2.64 12.71 -7.52
CA ILE A 29 2.95 11.53 -8.33
C ILE A 29 3.23 10.32 -7.44
N SER A 30 2.97 9.11 -7.95
CA SER A 30 3.21 7.84 -7.26
C SER A 30 3.97 6.86 -8.18
N PRO A 31 5.30 6.95 -8.28
CA PRO A 31 6.09 6.22 -9.28
C PRO A 31 6.05 4.70 -9.13
N ILE A 32 5.85 4.18 -7.91
CA ILE A 32 5.83 2.74 -7.60
C ILE A 32 4.44 2.20 -7.26
N ALA A 33 3.39 2.99 -7.50
CA ALA A 33 2.02 2.61 -7.14
C ALA A 33 1.46 1.40 -7.91
N ASP A 34 2.03 1.07 -9.06
CA ASP A 34 1.67 -0.14 -9.83
C ASP A 34 2.60 -1.35 -9.57
N CYS A 35 3.63 -1.16 -8.76
CA CYS A 35 4.52 -2.24 -8.34
C CYS A 35 3.99 -2.90 -7.07
N THR A 36 4.00 -4.24 -7.01
CA THR A 36 3.79 -4.99 -5.77
C THR A 36 4.96 -4.76 -4.81
N LYS A 37 4.82 -5.16 -3.55
CA LYS A 37 5.92 -5.06 -2.58
C LYS A 37 7.12 -5.92 -3.00
N THR A 38 6.85 -7.12 -3.51
CA THR A 38 7.87 -8.03 -4.02
C THR A 38 8.63 -7.40 -5.18
N GLU A 39 7.93 -6.80 -6.14
CA GLU A 39 8.57 -6.08 -7.26
C GLU A 39 9.41 -4.88 -6.79
N VAL A 40 8.95 -4.13 -5.78
CA VAL A 40 9.73 -3.02 -5.21
C VAL A 40 11.04 -3.52 -4.60
N TRP A 41 11.03 -4.67 -3.92
CA TRP A 41 12.26 -5.29 -3.40
C TRP A 41 13.20 -5.75 -4.52
N GLU A 42 12.68 -6.32 -5.60
CA GLU A 42 13.46 -6.74 -6.77
C GLU A 42 14.10 -5.54 -7.47
N ILE A 43 13.33 -4.50 -7.72
CA ILE A 43 13.83 -3.23 -8.27
C ILE A 43 14.94 -2.66 -7.38
N GLY A 44 14.74 -2.67 -6.07
CA GLY A 44 15.75 -2.20 -5.11
C GLY A 44 17.06 -2.97 -5.21
N LYS A 45 17.01 -4.30 -5.38
CA LYS A 45 18.20 -5.14 -5.58
C LYS A 45 18.89 -4.81 -6.89
N GLU A 46 18.17 -4.69 -7.98
CA GLU A 46 18.72 -4.33 -9.30
C GLU A 46 19.37 -2.94 -9.30
N LEU A 47 18.81 -2.00 -8.55
CA LEU A 47 19.40 -0.67 -8.38
C LEU A 47 20.57 -0.62 -7.39
N GLY A 48 20.95 -1.74 -6.79
CA GLY A 48 22.04 -1.80 -5.83
C GLY A 48 21.77 -1.10 -4.50
N ILE A 49 20.50 -1.02 -4.10
CA ILE A 49 20.12 -0.50 -2.78
C ILE A 49 20.68 -1.42 -1.70
N LEU A 50 21.17 -0.84 -0.62
CA LEU A 50 21.78 -1.59 0.49
C LEU A 50 20.83 -2.64 1.05
N ASN A 51 21.30 -3.87 1.22
CA ASN A 51 20.51 -4.98 1.77
C ASN A 51 19.83 -4.63 3.09
N LYS A 52 20.50 -3.88 3.96
CA LYS A 52 19.92 -3.41 5.22
C LYS A 52 18.61 -2.62 5.03
N ILE A 53 18.45 -1.91 3.92
CA ILE A 53 17.22 -1.17 3.58
C ILE A 53 16.18 -2.13 3.01
N ILE A 54 16.59 -3.01 2.09
CA ILE A 54 15.68 -3.98 1.43
C ILE A 54 15.09 -4.97 2.46
N GLU A 55 15.90 -5.42 3.41
CA GLU A 55 15.54 -6.40 4.45
C GLU A 55 14.88 -5.76 5.68
N ALA A 56 14.80 -4.43 5.73
CA ALA A 56 14.13 -3.74 6.83
C ALA A 56 12.64 -4.12 6.86
N LYS A 57 12.14 -4.42 8.06
CA LYS A 57 10.71 -4.70 8.22
C LYS A 57 9.90 -3.44 7.90
N PRO A 58 8.86 -3.55 7.07
CA PRO A 58 7.96 -2.42 6.78
C PRO A 58 7.28 -1.94 8.06
N THR A 59 7.34 -0.64 8.33
CA THR A 59 6.68 -0.02 9.47
C THR A 59 6.33 1.44 9.16
N ASP A 60 5.19 1.89 9.66
CA ASP A 60 4.78 3.29 9.60
C ASP A 60 5.53 4.17 10.63
N GLY A 61 6.24 3.56 11.59
CA GLY A 61 7.01 4.26 12.60
C GLY A 61 6.18 5.08 13.60
N LEU A 62 4.87 4.86 13.67
CA LEU A 62 3.94 5.65 14.49
C LEU A 62 3.75 5.10 15.91
N TRP A 63 4.26 3.90 16.20
CA TRP A 63 4.01 3.19 17.44
C TRP A 63 5.29 2.88 18.21
N ASP A 64 5.26 3.06 19.53
CA ASP A 64 6.41 2.81 20.42
C ASP A 64 6.69 1.31 20.67
N ASP A 65 5.76 0.42 20.30
CA ASP A 65 5.87 -1.03 20.51
C ASP A 65 6.55 -1.78 19.35
N SER A 66 7.12 -1.04 18.39
CA SER A 66 7.87 -1.60 17.24
C SER A 66 7.07 -2.56 16.36
N ARG A 67 5.71 -2.49 16.38
CA ARG A 67 4.89 -3.27 15.47
C ARG A 67 5.19 -2.91 14.02
N ASN A 68 5.18 -3.91 13.16
CA ASN A 68 5.33 -3.72 11.72
C ASN A 68 3.96 -3.72 11.02
N ASP A 69 3.96 -3.40 9.73
CA ASP A 69 2.73 -3.33 8.92
C ASP A 69 2.01 -4.68 8.87
N GLU A 70 2.74 -5.79 8.75
CA GLU A 70 2.15 -7.13 8.71
C GLU A 70 1.48 -7.51 10.03
N ASP A 71 2.02 -7.06 11.18
CA ASP A 71 1.39 -7.24 12.50
C ASP A 71 0.06 -6.49 12.58
N GLN A 72 0.00 -5.29 12.03
CA GLN A 72 -1.22 -4.46 12.03
C GLN A 72 -2.27 -5.01 11.06
N ILE A 73 -1.86 -5.42 9.87
CA ILE A 73 -2.72 -5.96 8.81
C ILE A 73 -3.14 -7.39 9.14
N GLY A 74 -2.23 -8.17 9.74
CA GLY A 74 -2.41 -9.58 10.07
C GLY A 74 -2.33 -10.52 8.86
N LEU A 75 -1.79 -10.04 7.75
CA LEU A 75 -1.37 -10.79 6.55
C LEU A 75 -0.01 -10.25 6.14
N ASN A 76 0.88 -11.13 5.66
CA ASN A 76 2.13 -10.69 5.07
C ASN A 76 1.94 -10.27 3.60
N TYR A 77 2.94 -9.59 3.02
CA TYR A 77 2.83 -9.07 1.66
C TYR A 77 2.60 -10.15 0.61
N SER A 78 3.26 -11.30 0.70
CA SER A 78 3.04 -12.42 -0.23
C SER A 78 1.60 -12.94 -0.19
N GLN A 79 0.99 -13.00 1.00
CA GLN A 79 -0.41 -13.41 1.16
C GLN A 79 -1.39 -12.36 0.60
N LEU A 80 -1.06 -11.08 0.75
CA LEU A 80 -1.83 -9.99 0.18
C LEU A 80 -1.77 -10.01 -1.35
N GLU A 81 -0.57 -10.16 -1.93
CA GLU A 81 -0.35 -10.27 -3.37
C GLU A 81 -1.09 -11.47 -3.96
N GLU A 82 -0.99 -12.65 -3.33
CA GLU A 82 -1.77 -13.84 -3.71
C GLU A 82 -3.28 -13.56 -3.71
N ALA A 83 -3.79 -12.91 -2.66
CA ALA A 83 -5.22 -12.61 -2.55
C ALA A 83 -5.68 -11.55 -3.57
N MET A 84 -4.80 -10.63 -3.96
CA MET A 84 -5.12 -9.63 -5.00
C MET A 84 -5.27 -10.26 -6.38
N GLU A 85 -4.46 -11.27 -6.68
CA GLU A 85 -4.45 -11.95 -7.98
C GLU A 85 -5.48 -13.10 -8.06
N ASN A 86 -5.74 -13.77 -6.95
CA ASN A 86 -6.56 -14.97 -6.92
C ASN A 86 -7.74 -14.87 -5.93
N PRO A 87 -8.96 -14.57 -6.40
CA PRO A 87 -10.15 -14.56 -5.55
C PRO A 87 -10.49 -15.91 -4.87
N ALA A 88 -9.92 -17.02 -5.35
CA ALA A 88 -10.07 -18.33 -4.71
C ALA A 88 -9.04 -18.61 -3.61
N SER A 89 -8.09 -17.70 -3.37
CA SER A 89 -7.11 -17.82 -2.30
C SER A 89 -7.80 -17.90 -0.93
N LYS A 90 -7.26 -18.71 -0.04
CA LYS A 90 -7.69 -18.80 1.36
C LYS A 90 -7.53 -17.47 2.13
N PHE A 91 -6.71 -16.55 1.62
CA PHE A 91 -6.49 -15.23 2.20
C PHE A 91 -7.47 -14.17 1.69
N PHE A 92 -8.22 -14.45 0.61
CA PHE A 92 -9.08 -13.48 -0.07
C PHE A 92 -10.17 -12.90 0.84
N GLU A 93 -10.78 -13.71 1.68
CA GLU A 93 -11.82 -13.22 2.60
C GLU A 93 -11.26 -12.17 3.57
N LYS A 94 -10.10 -12.44 4.17
CA LYS A 94 -9.45 -11.51 5.10
C LYS A 94 -8.97 -10.24 4.38
N TYR A 95 -8.32 -10.39 3.23
CA TYR A 95 -7.95 -9.28 2.35
C TYR A 95 -9.15 -8.41 2.01
N SER A 96 -10.25 -9.00 1.59
CA SER A 96 -11.47 -8.31 1.21
C SER A 96 -12.10 -7.52 2.36
N LYS A 97 -12.07 -8.08 3.59
CA LYS A 97 -12.51 -7.40 4.81
C LYS A 97 -11.68 -6.15 5.12
N ILE A 98 -10.38 -6.20 4.90
CA ILE A 98 -9.48 -5.05 5.10
C ILE A 98 -9.72 -3.99 4.01
N ARG A 99 -9.77 -4.41 2.75
CA ARG A 99 -9.93 -3.53 1.59
C ARG A 99 -11.24 -2.76 1.58
N LYS A 100 -12.35 -3.43 1.87
CA LYS A 100 -13.71 -2.91 1.70
C LYS A 100 -13.96 -1.56 2.39
N PRO A 101 -13.58 -1.34 3.67
CA PRO A 101 -13.74 -0.04 4.33
C PRO A 101 -12.87 1.06 3.70
N ASN A 102 -11.78 0.71 3.05
CA ASN A 102 -10.78 1.62 2.51
C ASN A 102 -11.00 2.02 1.04
N LEU A 103 -11.98 1.42 0.36
CA LEU A 103 -12.24 1.69 -1.07
C LEU A 103 -12.47 3.18 -1.39
N HIS A 104 -13.02 3.95 -0.46
CA HIS A 104 -13.22 5.38 -0.62
C HIS A 104 -11.92 6.17 -0.78
N LYS A 105 -10.82 5.65 -0.24
CA LYS A 105 -9.49 6.29 -0.35
C LYS A 105 -8.95 6.23 -1.78
N MET A 106 -9.27 5.13 -2.49
CA MET A 106 -8.79 4.83 -3.84
C MET A 106 -9.63 5.48 -4.95
N LYS A 107 -10.71 6.17 -4.57
CA LYS A 107 -11.65 6.80 -5.51
C LYS A 107 -11.54 8.31 -5.47
N PRO A 108 -11.86 9.01 -6.58
CA PRO A 108 -12.04 10.46 -6.56
C PRO A 108 -13.07 10.87 -5.51
N ILE A 109 -12.92 12.09 -4.98
CA ILE A 109 -13.86 12.64 -4.00
C ILE A 109 -15.24 12.76 -4.66
N PRO A 110 -16.31 12.23 -4.03
CA PRO A 110 -17.66 12.42 -4.53
C PRO A 110 -18.03 13.90 -4.54
N ILE A 111 -18.52 14.37 -5.67
CA ILE A 111 -18.96 15.76 -5.84
C ILE A 111 -20.47 15.78 -5.98
N CYS A 112 -21.14 16.58 -5.16
CA CYS A 112 -22.56 16.89 -5.34
C CYS A 112 -22.72 17.79 -6.55
N LYS A 113 -23.31 17.27 -7.62
CA LYS A 113 -23.66 18.08 -8.80
C LYS A 113 -25.03 18.72 -8.57
N ILE A 114 -25.07 20.06 -8.57
CA ILE A 114 -26.29 20.85 -8.40
C ILE A 114 -26.84 21.32 -9.74
N LYS A 115 -25.99 21.34 -10.74
CA LYS A 115 -26.36 21.71 -12.14
C LYS A 115 -25.79 20.66 -13.08
N ASP A 116 -26.54 20.35 -14.13
CA ASP A 116 -26.12 19.51 -15.26
C ASP A 116 -25.04 20.21 -16.12
#